data_c6c6d39e8c33efe930844dc36f4aea8d
#
_entry.id   c6c6d39e8c33efe930844dc36f4aea8d
#
_cell.length_a   1.000
_cell.length_b   1.000
_cell.length_c   1.000
_cell.angle_alpha   90.00
_cell.angle_beta   90.00
_cell.angle_gamma   90.00
#
_symmetry.space_group_name_H-M   'P 1'
#
loop_
_entity.id
_entity.type
_entity.pdbx_description
1 polymer ?
#
loop_
_entity_poly.entity_id
_entity_poly.type
_entity_poly.pdbx_seq_one_letter_code
_entity_poly.pdbx_strand_id
1 'polypeptide(L)'
;MRLTHLSALVLLLLASGCSASFLRSSVQEPSEAEQLVARADALVEKGWEHAARALYERVVRDYPGDPAVAPALYNLGRLQVDPTSGLQSYRAAHATFSRLLTDFPRSRWEADARAWRATLGDLLAREEEATRLKTQLQWREEEGARLKVQLRSREEEASGLRAQIQQLRRVDLDLERPVTAR
;
A
#
# COMPACT_ATOMS: atom_id res chain seq x y z
N MET A 1 -27.41 -81.65 -1.97
CA MET A 1 -27.55 -80.32 -2.62
C MET A 1 -27.80 -79.12 -1.68
N ARG A 2 -27.97 -79.28 -0.37
CA ARG A 2 -28.21 -78.14 0.57
C ARG A 2 -26.94 -77.59 1.25
N LEU A 3 -25.85 -78.34 1.29
CA LEU A 3 -24.58 -77.93 1.91
C LEU A 3 -23.76 -76.99 1.00
N THR A 4 -23.88 -77.09 -0.31
CA THR A 4 -23.12 -76.28 -1.28
C THR A 4 -23.61 -74.85 -1.33
N HIS A 5 -24.87 -74.56 -1.03
CA HIS A 5 -25.44 -73.19 -1.01
C HIS A 5 -25.09 -72.46 0.27
N LEU A 6 -24.87 -73.14 1.42
CA LEU A 6 -24.41 -72.48 2.65
C LEU A 6 -22.96 -71.99 2.54
N SER A 7 -22.09 -72.73 1.89
CA SER A 7 -20.69 -72.31 1.69
C SER A 7 -20.55 -71.13 0.76
N ALA A 8 -21.40 -71.01 -0.28
CA ALA A 8 -21.41 -69.89 -1.19
C ALA A 8 -21.91 -68.59 -0.51
N LEU A 9 -22.91 -68.71 0.38
CA LEU A 9 -23.46 -67.58 1.13
C LEU A 9 -22.45 -67.01 2.14
N VAL A 10 -21.68 -67.90 2.82
CA VAL A 10 -20.64 -67.46 3.78
C VAL A 10 -19.46 -66.76 3.07
N LEU A 11 -19.08 -67.23 1.86
CA LEU A 11 -18.03 -66.60 1.07
C LEU A 11 -18.45 -65.20 0.55
N LEU A 12 -19.73 -65.03 0.21
CA LEU A 12 -20.26 -63.75 -0.24
C LEU A 12 -20.29 -62.69 0.87
N LEU A 13 -20.53 -63.07 2.13
CA LEU A 13 -20.55 -62.19 3.29
C LEU A 13 -19.14 -61.76 3.74
N LEU A 14 -18.11 -62.57 3.46
CA LEU A 14 -16.72 -62.20 3.76
C LEU A 14 -16.12 -61.21 2.75
N ALA A 15 -16.64 -61.15 1.52
CA ALA A 15 -16.21 -60.20 0.49
C ALA A 15 -16.73 -58.77 0.70
N SER A 16 -17.82 -58.62 1.48
CA SER A 16 -18.43 -57.27 1.73
C SER A 16 -17.73 -56.47 2.83
N GLY A 17 -16.81 -57.08 3.56
CA GLY A 17 -16.12 -56.41 4.71
C GLY A 17 -14.97 -55.49 4.35
N CYS A 18 -14.45 -55.53 3.11
CA CYS A 18 -13.28 -54.74 2.73
C CYS A 18 -13.58 -53.38 2.11
N SER A 19 -14.85 -53.04 1.82
CA SER A 19 -15.19 -51.81 1.14
C SER A 19 -15.46 -50.62 2.08
N ALA A 20 -15.65 -50.86 3.36
CA ALA A 20 -15.97 -49.82 4.33
C ALA A 20 -14.74 -49.00 4.81
N SER A 21 -13.52 -49.52 4.59
CA SER A 21 -12.29 -48.80 5.02
C SER A 21 -11.78 -47.79 3.99
N PHE A 22 -12.24 -47.88 2.73
CA PHE A 22 -11.79 -46.96 1.67
C PHE A 22 -12.54 -45.64 1.64
N LEU A 23 -13.68 -45.53 2.32
CA LEU A 23 -14.47 -44.30 2.44
C LEU A 23 -14.19 -43.51 3.72
N ARG A 24 -13.21 -43.93 4.50
CA ARG A 24 -12.65 -43.03 5.52
C ARG A 24 -11.72 -42.05 4.84
N SER A 25 -12.28 -41.14 4.03
CA SER A 25 -11.64 -39.88 3.74
C SER A 25 -11.16 -39.38 5.08
N SER A 26 -9.86 -39.33 5.29
CA SER A 26 -9.26 -38.72 6.47
C SER A 26 -9.76 -37.30 6.51
N VAL A 27 -10.80 -37.02 7.28
CA VAL A 27 -11.10 -35.67 7.73
C VAL A 27 -9.89 -35.29 8.56
N GLN A 28 -8.90 -34.75 7.87
CA GLN A 28 -7.70 -34.27 8.50
C GLN A 28 -8.16 -33.14 9.40
N GLU A 29 -7.95 -33.29 10.71
CA GLU A 29 -8.28 -32.19 11.62
C GLU A 29 -7.55 -30.94 11.17
N PRO A 30 -8.22 -29.78 11.16
CA PRO A 30 -7.61 -28.55 10.72
C PRO A 30 -6.38 -28.25 11.57
N SER A 31 -5.29 -27.83 10.92
CA SER A 31 -4.06 -27.44 11.63
C SER A 31 -4.35 -26.30 12.60
N GLU A 32 -3.48 -26.12 13.61
CA GLU A 32 -3.60 -24.99 14.53
C GLU A 32 -3.59 -23.65 13.77
N ALA A 33 -2.79 -23.54 12.73
CA ALA A 33 -2.76 -22.36 11.85
C ALA A 33 -4.10 -22.13 11.13
N GLU A 34 -4.72 -23.19 10.59
CA GLU A 34 -6.05 -23.10 9.97
C GLU A 34 -7.12 -22.69 10.96
N GLN A 35 -7.08 -23.21 12.19
CA GLN A 35 -8.01 -22.81 13.25
C GLN A 35 -7.84 -21.32 13.63
N LEU A 36 -6.59 -20.84 13.69
CA LEU A 36 -6.32 -19.43 13.96
C LEU A 36 -6.83 -18.52 12.82
N VAL A 37 -6.67 -18.93 11.55
CA VAL A 37 -7.24 -18.19 10.42
C VAL A 37 -8.76 -18.14 10.51
N ALA A 38 -9.42 -19.27 10.72
CA ALA A 38 -10.87 -19.33 10.86
C ALA A 38 -11.38 -18.44 12.01
N ARG A 39 -10.65 -18.40 13.13
CA ARG A 39 -10.96 -17.53 14.25
C ARG A 39 -10.78 -16.05 13.89
N ALA A 40 -9.74 -15.72 13.13
CA ALA A 40 -9.50 -14.36 12.65
C ALA A 40 -10.62 -13.91 11.70
N ASP A 41 -11.04 -14.78 10.76
CA ASP A 41 -12.16 -14.51 9.85
C ASP A 41 -13.46 -14.22 10.63
N ALA A 42 -13.76 -14.99 11.65
CA ALA A 42 -14.92 -14.76 12.51
C ALA A 42 -14.82 -13.44 13.32
N LEU A 43 -13.62 -12.97 13.61
CA LEU A 43 -13.42 -11.65 14.25
C LEU A 43 -13.67 -10.51 13.27
N VAL A 44 -13.27 -10.66 12.01
CA VAL A 44 -13.59 -9.68 10.94
C VAL A 44 -15.09 -9.54 10.77
N GLU A 45 -15.83 -10.65 10.73
CA GLU A 45 -17.30 -10.63 10.63
C GLU A 45 -17.97 -9.89 11.79
N LYS A 46 -17.32 -9.81 12.95
CA LYS A 46 -17.80 -9.08 14.13
C LYS A 46 -17.33 -7.63 14.19
N GLY A 47 -16.54 -7.17 13.21
CA GLY A 47 -15.94 -5.83 13.22
C GLY A 47 -14.78 -5.67 14.23
N TRP A 48 -14.11 -6.78 14.56
CA TRP A 48 -12.96 -6.77 15.49
C TRP A 48 -11.64 -6.91 14.72
N GLU A 49 -11.41 -6.02 13.76
CA GLU A 49 -10.33 -6.08 12.79
C GLU A 49 -8.94 -6.07 13.44
N HIS A 50 -8.74 -5.31 14.52
CA HIS A 50 -7.48 -5.30 15.25
C HIS A 50 -7.14 -6.66 15.86
N ALA A 51 -8.13 -7.36 16.40
CA ALA A 51 -7.95 -8.69 16.96
C ALA A 51 -7.72 -9.74 15.86
N ALA A 52 -8.43 -9.63 14.75
CA ALA A 52 -8.25 -10.47 13.56
C ALA A 52 -6.83 -10.30 12.99
N ARG A 53 -6.38 -9.06 12.83
CA ARG A 53 -5.01 -8.75 12.39
C ARG A 53 -3.96 -9.47 13.25
N ALA A 54 -4.08 -9.38 14.57
CA ALA A 54 -3.12 -10.01 15.48
C ALA A 54 -3.05 -11.54 15.27
N LEU A 55 -4.19 -12.19 14.98
CA LEU A 55 -4.21 -13.62 14.70
C LEU A 55 -3.60 -13.95 13.33
N TYR A 56 -3.90 -13.19 12.28
CA TYR A 56 -3.25 -13.39 10.98
C TYR A 56 -1.74 -13.19 11.06
N GLU A 57 -1.28 -12.12 11.72
CA GLU A 57 0.14 -11.86 11.94
C GLU A 57 0.82 -12.99 12.74
N ARG A 58 0.11 -13.56 13.71
CA ARG A 58 0.58 -14.74 14.46
C ARG A 58 0.75 -15.95 13.55
N VAL A 59 -0.24 -16.26 12.70
CA VAL A 59 -0.13 -17.37 11.73
C VAL A 59 1.09 -17.19 10.82
N VAL A 60 1.26 -15.97 10.28
CA VAL A 60 2.36 -15.65 9.36
C VAL A 60 3.74 -15.75 10.03
N ARG A 61 3.83 -15.48 11.32
CA ARG A 61 5.08 -15.51 12.08
C ARG A 61 5.41 -16.90 12.63
N ASP A 62 4.42 -17.57 13.21
CA ASP A 62 4.65 -18.74 14.02
C ASP A 62 4.55 -20.06 13.21
N TYR A 63 3.92 -20.02 12.03
CA TYR A 63 3.71 -21.20 11.16
C TYR A 63 4.26 -21.00 9.73
N PRO A 64 5.52 -20.57 9.56
CA PRO A 64 6.08 -20.31 8.23
C PRO A 64 6.06 -21.61 7.39
N GLY A 65 5.47 -21.55 6.19
CA GLY A 65 5.35 -22.69 5.29
C GLY A 65 4.06 -23.50 5.45
N ASP A 66 3.24 -23.25 6.48
CA ASP A 66 1.92 -23.85 6.58
C ASP A 66 1.00 -23.31 5.46
N PRO A 67 0.19 -24.14 4.78
CA PRO A 67 -0.77 -23.69 3.77
C PRO A 67 -1.71 -22.57 4.24
N ALA A 68 -2.01 -22.49 5.54
CA ALA A 68 -2.85 -21.47 6.14
C ALA A 68 -2.20 -20.06 6.13
N VAL A 69 -0.89 -19.96 5.89
CA VAL A 69 -0.22 -18.64 5.77
C VAL A 69 -0.70 -17.87 4.56
N ALA A 70 -0.99 -18.55 3.45
CA ALA A 70 -1.47 -17.89 2.25
C ALA A 70 -2.82 -17.18 2.45
N PRO A 71 -3.89 -17.80 2.98
CA PRO A 71 -5.13 -17.10 3.35
C PRO A 71 -4.91 -16.03 4.41
N ALA A 72 -4.05 -16.26 5.40
CA ALA A 72 -3.74 -15.26 6.42
C ALA A 72 -3.13 -14.00 5.81
N LEU A 73 -2.15 -14.12 4.91
CA LEU A 73 -1.56 -12.99 4.19
C LEU A 73 -2.59 -12.28 3.31
N TYR A 74 -3.43 -13.02 2.60
CA TYR A 74 -4.45 -12.43 1.74
C TYR A 74 -5.45 -11.58 2.55
N ASN A 75 -6.00 -12.15 3.63
CA ASN A 75 -6.96 -11.47 4.47
C ASN A 75 -6.32 -10.29 5.25
N LEU A 76 -5.07 -10.42 5.69
CA LEU A 76 -4.32 -9.31 6.29
C LEU A 76 -4.14 -8.15 5.30
N GLY A 77 -3.78 -8.46 4.05
CA GLY A 77 -3.67 -7.45 2.99
C GLY A 77 -5.00 -6.74 2.73
N ARG A 78 -6.10 -7.48 2.73
CA ARG A 78 -7.46 -6.89 2.60
C ARG A 78 -7.81 -5.95 3.74
N LEU A 79 -7.54 -6.32 4.99
CA LEU A 79 -7.74 -5.43 6.14
C LEU A 79 -6.92 -4.14 6.03
N GLN A 80 -5.71 -4.23 5.49
CA GLN A 80 -4.83 -3.08 5.29
C GLN A 80 -5.25 -2.16 4.13
N VAL A 81 -6.08 -2.63 3.21
CA VAL A 81 -6.67 -1.83 2.13
C VAL A 81 -7.98 -1.18 2.57
N ASP A 82 -8.75 -1.83 3.43
CA ASP A 82 -10.07 -1.39 3.84
C ASP A 82 -10.00 -0.10 4.67
N PRO A 83 -10.62 1.01 4.21
CA PRO A 83 -10.62 2.28 4.94
C PRO A 83 -11.45 2.21 6.23
N THR A 84 -12.37 1.25 6.35
CA THR A 84 -13.26 1.12 7.53
C THR A 84 -12.63 0.31 8.65
N SER A 85 -11.57 -0.44 8.36
CA SER A 85 -10.90 -1.34 9.32
C SER A 85 -10.11 -0.60 10.42
N GLY A 86 -9.85 0.69 10.26
CA GLY A 86 -8.90 1.44 11.12
C GLY A 86 -7.43 1.01 10.96
N LEU A 87 -7.15 0.09 10.03
CA LEU A 87 -5.82 -0.51 9.77
C LEU A 87 -5.26 -0.08 8.42
N GLN A 88 -5.91 0.86 7.74
CA GLN A 88 -5.55 1.25 6.38
C GLN A 88 -4.10 1.66 6.26
N SER A 89 -3.37 0.95 5.41
CA SER A 89 -2.00 1.24 5.03
C SER A 89 -1.67 0.61 3.68
N TYR A 90 -1.76 1.37 2.61
CA TYR A 90 -1.48 0.88 1.25
C TYR A 90 -0.06 0.36 1.09
N ARG A 91 0.91 0.95 1.78
CA ARG A 91 2.30 0.48 1.79
C ARG A 91 2.43 -0.88 2.47
N ALA A 92 1.79 -1.08 3.62
CA ALA A 92 1.77 -2.37 4.30
C ALA A 92 1.04 -3.42 3.48
N ALA A 93 -0.13 -3.10 2.89
CA ALA A 93 -0.87 -3.99 2.02
C ALA A 93 -0.05 -4.44 0.80
N HIS A 94 0.63 -3.50 0.14
CA HIS A 94 1.52 -3.81 -0.99
C HIS A 94 2.62 -4.80 -0.58
N ALA A 95 3.25 -4.60 0.58
CA ALA A 95 4.26 -5.50 1.11
C ALA A 95 3.68 -6.89 1.44
N THR A 96 2.49 -6.93 2.05
CA THR A 96 1.78 -8.18 2.40
C THR A 96 1.42 -9.00 1.17
N PHE A 97 0.84 -8.37 0.13
CA PHE A 97 0.53 -9.08 -1.12
C PHE A 97 1.81 -9.49 -1.88
N SER A 98 2.87 -8.68 -1.84
CA SER A 98 4.16 -9.05 -2.42
C SER A 98 4.73 -10.29 -1.75
N ARG A 99 4.66 -10.38 -0.41
CA ARG A 99 5.09 -11.55 0.34
C ARG A 99 4.27 -12.80 -0.03
N LEU A 100 2.94 -12.67 -0.12
CA LEU A 100 2.07 -13.77 -0.56
C LEU A 100 2.52 -14.33 -1.91
N LEU A 101 2.79 -13.46 -2.88
CA LEU A 101 3.22 -13.86 -4.22
C LEU A 101 4.60 -14.50 -4.24
N THR A 102 5.49 -14.09 -3.33
CA THR A 102 6.85 -14.66 -3.23
C THR A 102 6.83 -16.02 -2.54
N ASP A 103 6.15 -16.12 -1.39
CA ASP A 103 6.16 -17.31 -0.54
C ASP A 103 5.19 -18.38 -1.06
N PHE A 104 4.09 -17.99 -1.71
CA PHE A 104 3.01 -18.87 -2.17
C PHE A 104 2.59 -18.59 -3.62
N PRO A 105 3.50 -18.70 -4.63
CA PRO A 105 3.24 -18.30 -6.03
C PRO A 105 2.19 -19.16 -6.74
N ARG A 106 1.77 -20.28 -6.15
CA ARG A 106 0.72 -21.17 -6.70
C ARG A 106 -0.54 -21.20 -5.83
N SER A 107 -0.71 -20.24 -4.94
CA SER A 107 -1.90 -20.17 -4.11
C SER A 107 -3.13 -19.77 -4.94
N ARG A 108 -4.31 -20.16 -4.48
CA ARG A 108 -5.58 -19.73 -5.12
C ARG A 108 -5.78 -18.21 -5.13
N TRP A 109 -5.06 -17.48 -4.29
CA TRP A 109 -5.12 -16.02 -4.18
C TRP A 109 -4.07 -15.30 -5.04
N GLU A 110 -3.28 -16.03 -5.83
CA GLU A 110 -2.20 -15.46 -6.64
C GLU A 110 -2.72 -14.35 -7.58
N ALA A 111 -3.79 -14.61 -8.31
CA ALA A 111 -4.35 -13.67 -9.28
C ALA A 111 -4.83 -12.37 -8.61
N ASP A 112 -5.58 -12.51 -7.52
CA ASP A 112 -6.10 -11.37 -6.76
C ASP A 112 -4.97 -10.57 -6.10
N ALA A 113 -4.02 -11.26 -5.47
CA ALA A 113 -2.87 -10.63 -4.84
C ALA A 113 -2.00 -9.86 -5.85
N ARG A 114 -1.86 -10.38 -7.07
CA ARG A 114 -1.15 -9.71 -8.17
C ARG A 114 -1.88 -8.43 -8.58
N ALA A 115 -3.21 -8.49 -8.73
CA ALA A 115 -4.03 -7.33 -9.06
C ALA A 115 -3.94 -6.26 -7.96
N TRP A 116 -4.09 -6.64 -6.70
CA TRP A 116 -3.93 -5.72 -5.57
C TRP A 116 -2.54 -5.09 -5.52
N ARG A 117 -1.49 -5.89 -5.64
CA ARG A 117 -0.11 -5.37 -5.64
C ARG A 117 0.11 -4.36 -6.75
N ALA A 118 -0.37 -4.63 -7.98
CA ALA A 118 -0.24 -3.70 -9.10
C ALA A 118 -0.97 -2.38 -8.82
N THR A 119 -2.24 -2.45 -8.43
CA THR A 119 -3.06 -1.27 -8.12
C THR A 119 -2.45 -0.43 -7.00
N LEU A 120 -1.99 -1.07 -5.93
CA LEU A 120 -1.36 -0.39 -4.80
C LEU A 120 -0.01 0.22 -5.20
N GLY A 121 0.76 -0.46 -6.05
CA GLY A 121 2.01 0.07 -6.61
C GLY A 121 1.79 1.35 -7.40
N ASP A 122 0.81 1.37 -8.29
CA ASP A 122 0.44 2.56 -9.07
C ASP A 122 -0.04 3.70 -8.16
N LEU A 123 -0.81 3.39 -7.13
CA LEU A 123 -1.33 4.38 -6.20
C LEU A 123 -0.19 5.01 -5.38
N LEU A 124 0.73 4.20 -4.87
CA LEU A 124 1.90 4.68 -4.13
C LEU A 124 2.83 5.52 -5.01
N ALA A 125 3.04 5.11 -6.28
CA ALA A 125 3.84 5.89 -7.23
C ALA A 125 3.22 7.27 -7.51
N ARG A 126 1.90 7.35 -7.66
CA ARG A 126 1.19 8.63 -7.83
C ARG A 126 1.27 9.51 -6.58
N GLU A 127 1.20 8.93 -5.39
CA GLU A 127 1.35 9.67 -4.13
C GLU A 127 2.76 10.26 -4.00
N GLU A 128 3.79 9.48 -4.35
CA GLU A 128 5.17 9.95 -4.36
C GLU A 128 5.39 11.08 -5.39
N GLU A 129 4.84 10.94 -6.59
CA GLU A 129 4.90 11.98 -7.62
C GLU A 129 4.19 13.25 -7.19
N ALA A 130 2.98 13.14 -6.63
CA ALA A 130 2.23 14.29 -6.10
C ALA A 130 3.00 15.01 -5.01
N THR A 131 3.63 14.29 -4.10
CA THR A 131 4.48 14.85 -3.04
C THR A 131 5.69 15.58 -3.62
N ARG A 132 6.35 14.98 -4.61
CA ARG A 132 7.49 15.59 -5.31
C ARG A 132 7.08 16.87 -6.03
N LEU A 133 5.97 16.85 -6.77
CA LEU A 133 5.47 18.04 -7.48
C LEU A 133 5.08 19.16 -6.52
N LYS A 134 4.45 18.82 -5.40
CA LYS A 134 4.12 19.79 -4.34
C LYS A 134 5.37 20.47 -3.78
N THR A 135 6.42 19.71 -3.50
CA THR A 135 7.70 20.26 -3.03
C THR A 135 8.36 21.16 -4.07
N GLN A 136 8.32 20.78 -5.35
CA GLN A 136 8.85 21.60 -6.45
C GLN A 136 8.06 22.90 -6.59
N LEU A 137 6.73 22.86 -6.45
CA LEU A 137 5.88 24.05 -6.51
C LEU A 137 6.22 25.02 -5.38
N GLN A 138 6.31 24.52 -4.15
CA GLN A 138 6.69 25.34 -2.99
C GLN A 138 8.05 26.02 -3.20
N TRP A 139 9.04 25.28 -3.67
CA TRP A 139 10.37 25.85 -3.96
C TRP A 139 10.30 26.96 -5.02
N ARG A 140 9.53 26.77 -6.10
CA ARG A 140 9.34 27.80 -7.13
C ARG A 140 8.60 29.02 -6.63
N GLU A 141 7.63 28.86 -5.76
CA GLU A 141 6.91 29.96 -5.14
C GLU A 141 7.85 30.81 -4.25
N GLU A 142 8.69 30.14 -3.44
CA GLU A 142 9.69 30.81 -2.60
C GLU A 142 10.74 31.56 -3.44
N GLU A 143 11.24 30.93 -4.50
CA GLU A 143 12.18 31.57 -5.42
C GLU A 143 11.54 32.77 -6.12
N GLY A 144 10.30 32.63 -6.60
CA GLY A 144 9.54 33.73 -7.21
C GLY A 144 9.32 34.90 -6.25
N ALA A 145 9.03 34.62 -4.99
CA ALA A 145 8.92 35.66 -3.96
C ALA A 145 10.26 36.37 -3.73
N ARG A 146 11.34 35.62 -3.64
CA ARG A 146 12.70 36.18 -3.49
C ARG A 146 13.10 37.07 -4.68
N LEU A 147 12.85 36.61 -5.91
CA LEU A 147 13.14 37.39 -7.12
C LEU A 147 12.30 38.68 -7.20
N LYS A 148 11.02 38.64 -6.79
CA LYS A 148 10.18 39.84 -6.72
C LYS A 148 10.74 40.89 -5.75
N VAL A 149 11.26 40.47 -4.60
CA VAL A 149 11.91 41.38 -3.63
C VAL A 149 13.17 41.99 -4.23
N GLN A 150 14.01 41.19 -4.88
CA GLN A 150 15.22 41.67 -5.54
C GLN A 150 14.89 42.65 -6.68
N LEU A 151 13.87 42.34 -7.49
CA LEU A 151 13.44 43.24 -8.57
C LEU A 151 13.00 44.59 -8.03
N ARG A 152 12.17 44.61 -6.99
CA ARG A 152 11.71 45.85 -6.33
C ARG A 152 12.89 46.67 -5.82
N SER A 153 13.85 46.06 -5.14
CA SER A 153 15.06 46.75 -4.67
C SER A 153 15.87 47.35 -5.82
N ARG A 154 16.01 46.64 -6.93
CA ARG A 154 16.69 47.18 -8.13
C ARG A 154 15.95 48.31 -8.81
N GLU A 155 14.61 48.26 -8.83
CA GLU A 155 13.78 49.35 -9.35
C GLU A 155 13.91 50.64 -8.49
N GLU A 156 13.94 50.49 -7.16
CA GLU A 156 14.16 51.59 -6.22
C GLU A 156 15.56 52.19 -6.40
N GLU A 157 16.60 51.37 -6.50
CA GLU A 157 17.98 51.85 -6.79
C GLU A 157 18.06 52.59 -8.11
N ALA A 158 17.48 52.01 -9.17
CA ALA A 158 17.44 52.67 -10.48
C ALA A 158 16.68 53.99 -10.49
N SER A 159 15.58 54.08 -9.74
CA SER A 159 14.83 55.35 -9.59
C SER A 159 15.63 56.40 -8.85
N GLY A 160 16.34 56.04 -7.79
CA GLY A 160 17.24 56.93 -7.07
C GLY A 160 18.39 57.47 -7.94
N LEU A 161 19.04 56.60 -8.70
CA LEU A 161 20.10 56.98 -9.65
C LEU A 161 19.58 57.95 -10.73
N ARG A 162 18.39 57.69 -11.27
CA ARG A 162 17.75 58.62 -12.24
C ARG A 162 17.49 59.98 -11.65
N ALA A 163 17.02 60.08 -10.41
CA ALA A 163 16.82 61.35 -9.71
C ALA A 163 18.13 62.08 -9.50
N GLN A 164 19.21 61.42 -9.11
CA GLN A 164 20.54 61.99 -8.98
C GLN A 164 21.06 62.55 -10.33
N ILE A 165 20.93 61.80 -11.41
CA ILE A 165 21.31 62.23 -12.75
C ILE A 165 20.53 63.49 -13.15
N GLN A 166 19.23 63.55 -12.88
CA GLN A 166 18.43 64.72 -13.16
C GLN A 166 18.87 65.97 -12.34
N GLN A 167 19.22 65.75 -11.09
CA GLN A 167 19.74 66.82 -10.23
C GLN A 167 21.07 67.40 -10.74
N LEU A 168 22.02 66.50 -11.10
CA LEU A 168 23.31 66.89 -11.67
C LEU A 168 23.12 67.67 -12.97
N ARG A 169 22.26 67.23 -13.88
CA ARG A 169 21.95 67.95 -15.11
C ARG A 169 21.37 69.35 -14.87
N ARG A 170 20.55 69.56 -13.84
CA ARG A 170 20.04 70.90 -13.48
C ARG A 170 21.18 71.81 -13.03
N VAL A 171 22.07 71.30 -12.18
CA VAL A 171 23.24 72.08 -11.72
C VAL A 171 24.14 72.49 -12.90
N ASP A 172 24.37 71.55 -13.82
CA ASP A 172 25.18 71.77 -15.02
C ASP A 172 24.59 72.90 -15.91
N LEU A 173 23.29 72.88 -16.17
CA LEU A 173 22.55 73.90 -16.91
C LEU A 173 22.53 75.26 -16.20
N ASP A 174 22.52 75.30 -14.88
CA ASP A 174 22.57 76.55 -14.10
C ASP A 174 23.98 77.17 -14.12
N LEU A 175 25.04 76.34 -14.20
CA LEU A 175 26.41 76.77 -14.37
C LEU A 175 26.72 77.35 -15.77
N GLU A 176 26.06 76.77 -16.80
CA GLU A 176 26.19 77.24 -18.19
C GLU A 176 25.42 78.53 -18.49
N ARG A 177 24.54 78.98 -17.59
CA ARG A 177 23.83 80.28 -17.77
C ARG A 177 24.82 81.41 -17.64
N PRO A 178 25.01 82.28 -18.72
CA PRO A 178 25.89 83.41 -18.62
C PRO A 178 25.40 84.37 -17.53
N VAL A 179 26.30 84.74 -16.64
CA VAL A 179 26.08 85.88 -15.69
C VAL A 179 25.85 87.14 -16.55
N THR A 180 24.59 87.36 -16.93
CA THR A 180 24.25 88.70 -17.52
C THR A 180 24.52 89.72 -16.46
N ALA A 181 25.65 90.39 -16.63
CA ALA A 181 26.06 91.51 -15.82
C ALA A 181 24.95 92.58 -15.79
N ARG A 182 24.66 93.11 -14.61
CA ARG A 182 23.96 94.33 -14.37
C ARG A 182 24.74 95.54 -14.89
#